data_b1986b962761fe49791a961b11b89590
#
_entry.id   b1986b962761fe49791a961b11b89590
#
_cell.length_a   1.000
_cell.length_b   1.000
_cell.length_c   1.000
_cell.angle_alpha   90.00
_cell.angle_beta   90.00
_cell.angle_gamma   90.00
#
_symmetry.space_group_name_H-M   'P 1'
#
loop_
_entity.id
_entity.type
_entity.pdbx_description
1 polymer ?
#
loop_
_entity_poly.entity_id
_entity_poly.type
_entity_poly.pdbx_seq_one_letter_code
_entity_poly.pdbx_strand_id
1 'polypeptide(L)'
;MSRRKVIFKAVLVLVIVWASVWAIRSYAGSRKITAERVNREIAAANFADWSENDSSPGGPEAKRREEKLRDIAGMVNRLDFQEREKNRRNRAGEDFFRMLSPGEKNLFIDLTVMESMNRFMEALDSMPPEQRRKFVEQGLKEIENGRTAEEMARAKELGSDLLDKISREGTRAYFEKS
;
A
#
# COMPACT_ATOMS: atom_id res chain seq x y z
N MET A 1 -25.74 -51.74 11.97
CA MET A 1 -25.85 -50.29 11.88
C MET A 1 -26.54 -49.93 10.56
N SER A 2 -27.64 -49.18 10.57
CA SER A 2 -28.41 -48.88 9.33
C SER A 2 -27.58 -47.97 8.44
N ARG A 3 -27.42 -48.32 7.15
CA ARG A 3 -26.70 -47.53 6.13
C ARG A 3 -27.11 -46.03 6.14
N ARG A 4 -28.37 -45.77 6.46
CA ARG A 4 -28.90 -44.38 6.61
C ARG A 4 -28.20 -43.57 7.69
N LYS A 5 -27.83 -44.20 8.86
CA LYS A 5 -27.12 -43.49 9.95
C LYS A 5 -25.68 -43.15 9.57
N VAL A 6 -25.03 -43.99 8.77
CA VAL A 6 -23.67 -43.73 8.27
C VAL A 6 -23.66 -42.59 7.26
N ILE A 7 -24.62 -42.60 6.31
CA ILE A 7 -24.78 -41.53 5.32
C ILE A 7 -25.09 -40.20 6.01
N PHE A 8 -26.00 -40.18 6.98
CA PHE A 8 -26.33 -38.97 7.73
C PHE A 8 -25.13 -38.41 8.48
N LYS A 9 -24.33 -39.25 9.12
CA LYS A 9 -23.09 -38.83 9.78
C LYS A 9 -22.08 -38.26 8.80
N ALA A 10 -21.90 -38.88 7.64
CA ALA A 10 -20.99 -38.40 6.59
C ALA A 10 -21.42 -37.03 6.05
N VAL A 11 -22.73 -36.86 5.77
CA VAL A 11 -23.27 -35.57 5.34
C VAL A 11 -23.10 -34.47 6.41
N LEU A 12 -23.35 -34.82 7.69
CA LEU A 12 -23.17 -33.88 8.79
C LEU A 12 -21.72 -33.42 8.92
N VAL A 13 -20.74 -34.32 8.82
CA VAL A 13 -19.31 -33.98 8.84
C VAL A 13 -18.95 -33.06 7.67
N LEU A 14 -19.47 -33.35 6.48
CA LEU A 14 -19.21 -32.57 5.28
C LEU A 14 -19.77 -31.16 5.41
N VAL A 15 -20.96 -30.98 5.97
CA VAL A 15 -21.57 -29.69 6.27
C VAL A 15 -20.75 -28.91 7.29
N ILE A 16 -20.27 -29.57 8.37
CA ILE A 16 -19.43 -28.91 9.38
C ILE A 16 -18.12 -28.42 8.76
N VAL A 17 -17.46 -29.25 7.93
CA VAL A 17 -16.23 -28.85 7.24
C VAL A 17 -16.46 -27.66 6.32
N TRP A 18 -17.53 -27.68 5.51
CA TRP A 18 -17.88 -26.57 4.64
C TRP A 18 -18.21 -25.30 5.41
N ALA A 19 -18.97 -25.38 6.49
CA ALA A 19 -19.28 -24.26 7.36
C ALA A 19 -18.01 -23.68 8.00
N SER A 20 -17.08 -24.54 8.44
CA SER A 20 -15.78 -24.10 9.00
C SER A 20 -14.91 -23.39 7.96
N VAL A 21 -14.81 -23.93 6.76
CA VAL A 21 -14.07 -23.30 5.64
C VAL A 21 -14.70 -21.96 5.28
N TRP A 22 -16.02 -21.90 5.21
CA TRP A 22 -16.74 -20.66 4.91
C TRP A 22 -16.53 -19.62 6.02
N ALA A 23 -16.62 -20.00 7.30
CA ALA A 23 -16.38 -19.12 8.43
C ALA A 23 -14.95 -18.56 8.46
N ILE A 24 -13.94 -19.43 8.21
CA ILE A 24 -12.53 -19.02 8.13
C ILE A 24 -12.33 -18.05 6.96
N ARG A 25 -12.91 -18.34 5.81
CA ARG A 25 -12.79 -17.48 4.62
C ARG A 25 -13.49 -16.14 4.80
N SER A 26 -14.66 -16.12 5.42
CA SER A 26 -15.40 -14.91 5.77
C SER A 26 -14.65 -14.06 6.78
N TYR A 27 -14.09 -14.69 7.82
CA TYR A 27 -13.30 -14.02 8.85
C TYR A 27 -11.98 -13.45 8.30
N ALA A 28 -11.26 -14.21 7.47
CA ALA A 28 -10.05 -13.75 6.80
C ALA A 28 -10.36 -12.62 5.80
N GLY A 29 -11.46 -12.72 5.05
CA GLY A 29 -11.92 -11.69 4.13
C GLY A 29 -12.32 -10.38 4.82
N SER A 30 -12.92 -10.45 6.01
CA SER A 30 -13.34 -9.27 6.78
C SER A 30 -12.16 -8.45 7.35
N ARG A 31 -10.97 -9.04 7.42
CA ARG A 31 -9.73 -8.38 7.85
C ARG A 31 -8.91 -7.80 6.69
N LYS A 32 -9.31 -8.08 5.45
CA LYS A 32 -8.61 -7.57 4.28
C LYS A 32 -8.81 -6.05 4.20
N ILE A 33 -7.71 -5.33 4.06
CA ILE A 33 -7.77 -3.88 3.78
C ILE A 33 -8.05 -3.71 2.28
N THR A 34 -9.07 -2.92 1.97
CA THR A 34 -9.45 -2.60 0.59
C THR A 34 -9.21 -1.13 0.29
N ALA A 35 -9.10 -0.79 -0.99
CA ALA A 35 -8.96 0.60 -1.44
C ALA A 35 -10.16 1.46 -0.96
N GLU A 36 -11.38 0.91 -0.99
CA GLU A 36 -12.57 1.62 -0.51
C GLU A 36 -12.52 1.91 0.99
N ARG A 37 -11.90 1.01 1.77
CA ARG A 37 -11.71 1.26 3.20
C ARG A 37 -10.71 2.37 3.45
N VAL A 38 -9.60 2.41 2.70
CA VAL A 38 -8.63 3.51 2.76
C VAL A 38 -9.31 4.83 2.41
N ASN A 39 -10.10 4.87 1.33
CA ASN A 39 -10.80 6.08 0.90
C ASN A 39 -11.83 6.56 1.92
N ARG A 40 -12.54 5.65 2.57
CA ARG A 40 -13.46 6.01 3.66
C ARG A 40 -12.74 6.59 4.86
N GLU A 41 -11.57 6.07 5.20
CA GLU A 41 -10.77 6.59 6.31
C GLU A 41 -10.21 7.97 5.98
N ILE A 42 -9.74 8.19 4.75
CA ILE A 42 -9.34 9.51 4.25
C ILE A 42 -10.49 10.51 4.37
N ALA A 43 -11.68 10.15 3.90
CA ALA A 43 -12.85 11.01 3.99
C ALA A 43 -13.27 11.28 5.44
N ALA A 44 -13.24 10.26 6.31
CA ALA A 44 -13.58 10.39 7.73
C ALA A 44 -12.56 11.22 8.52
N ALA A 45 -11.30 11.24 8.09
CA ALA A 45 -10.25 12.04 8.71
C ALA A 45 -10.51 13.55 8.54
N ASN A 46 -11.26 13.93 7.47
CA ASN A 46 -11.69 15.31 7.19
C ASN A 46 -10.56 16.34 7.34
N PHE A 47 -9.46 16.12 6.60
CA PHE A 47 -8.29 17.00 6.66
C PHE A 47 -8.61 18.36 6.03
N ALA A 48 -8.34 19.43 6.78
CA ALA A 48 -8.27 20.77 6.20
C ALA A 48 -7.08 20.86 5.23
N ASP A 49 -7.20 21.71 4.22
CA ASP A 49 -6.11 21.96 3.27
C ASP A 49 -4.99 22.77 3.95
N TRP A 50 -3.82 22.13 4.08
CA TRP A 50 -2.60 22.70 4.62
C TRP A 50 -1.47 22.75 3.59
N SER A 51 -1.79 22.62 2.31
CA SER A 51 -0.80 22.57 1.23
C SER A 51 0.09 23.79 1.12
N GLU A 52 -0.43 24.97 1.51
CA GLU A 52 0.31 26.25 1.48
C GLU A 52 1.03 26.58 2.79
N ASN A 53 0.88 25.74 3.82
CA ASN A 53 1.53 25.96 5.10
C ASN A 53 2.97 25.44 5.06
N ASP A 54 3.97 26.33 5.06
CA ASP A 54 5.40 25.98 5.02
C ASP A 54 5.86 25.14 6.21
N SER A 55 5.17 25.24 7.34
CA SER A 55 5.39 24.41 8.51
C SER A 55 4.07 23.86 9.01
N SER A 56 4.04 22.58 9.33
CA SER A 56 2.86 22.01 10.02
C SER A 56 2.57 22.83 11.27
N PRO A 57 1.37 23.44 11.40
CA PRO A 57 1.03 24.19 12.60
C PRO A 57 1.23 23.28 13.81
N GLY A 58 1.94 23.77 14.81
CA GLY A 58 2.09 23.04 16.08
C GLY A 58 0.74 22.94 16.80
N GLY A 59 0.65 22.03 17.75
CA GLY A 59 -0.52 21.95 18.61
C GLY A 59 -1.31 20.64 18.53
N PRO A 60 -2.46 20.56 19.21
CA PRO A 60 -3.25 19.33 19.30
C PRO A 60 -3.76 18.82 17.95
N GLU A 61 -4.09 19.73 17.03
CA GLU A 61 -4.59 19.35 15.71
C GLU A 61 -3.50 18.74 14.84
N ALA A 62 -2.29 19.27 14.84
CA ALA A 62 -1.16 18.70 14.12
C ALA A 62 -0.87 17.27 14.59
N LYS A 63 -0.89 17.02 15.90
CA LYS A 63 -0.72 15.66 16.45
C LYS A 63 -1.82 14.72 16.00
N ARG A 64 -3.08 15.15 16.07
CA ARG A 64 -4.22 14.35 15.59
C ARG A 64 -4.10 14.01 14.11
N ARG A 65 -3.67 14.98 13.29
CA ARG A 65 -3.47 14.76 11.85
C ARG A 65 -2.34 13.79 11.59
N GLU A 66 -1.23 13.94 12.31
CA GLU A 66 -0.10 13.01 12.21
C GLU A 66 -0.50 11.57 12.57
N GLU A 67 -1.26 11.36 13.67
CA GLU A 67 -1.78 10.06 14.05
C GLU A 67 -2.65 9.47 12.94
N LYS A 68 -3.60 10.24 12.40
CA LYS A 68 -4.46 9.81 11.29
C LYS A 68 -3.66 9.52 10.02
N LEU A 69 -2.65 10.30 9.73
CA LEU A 69 -1.75 10.09 8.60
C LEU A 69 -1.01 8.76 8.72
N ARG A 70 -0.51 8.43 9.91
CA ARG A 70 0.12 7.14 10.22
C ARG A 70 -0.84 5.97 10.07
N ASP A 71 -2.07 6.12 10.53
CA ASP A 71 -3.12 5.10 10.39
C ASP A 71 -3.44 4.83 8.91
N ILE A 72 -3.63 5.89 8.11
CA ILE A 72 -3.90 5.80 6.67
C ILE A 72 -2.70 5.16 5.95
N ALA A 73 -1.47 5.59 6.23
CA ALA A 73 -0.26 5.01 5.66
C ALA A 73 -0.14 3.51 6.00
N GLY A 74 -0.41 3.14 7.26
CA GLY A 74 -0.43 1.75 7.70
C GLY A 74 -1.48 0.90 6.97
N MET A 75 -2.62 1.48 6.59
CA MET A 75 -3.62 0.79 5.77
C MET A 75 -3.15 0.64 4.31
N VAL A 76 -2.59 1.69 3.72
CA VAL A 76 -2.03 1.68 2.36
C VAL A 76 -0.95 0.59 2.23
N ASN A 77 -0.07 0.45 3.21
CA ASN A 77 1.00 -0.55 3.21
C ASN A 77 0.47 -1.99 3.27
N ARG A 78 -0.74 -2.20 3.80
CA ARG A 78 -1.38 -3.52 3.90
C ARG A 78 -2.28 -3.86 2.70
N LEU A 79 -2.43 -2.96 1.73
CA LEU A 79 -3.14 -3.26 0.49
C LEU A 79 -2.40 -4.37 -0.28
N ASP A 80 -3.14 -5.36 -0.80
CA ASP A 80 -2.57 -6.30 -1.76
C ASP A 80 -2.40 -5.64 -3.14
N PHE A 81 -1.81 -6.36 -4.07
CA PHE A 81 -1.50 -5.83 -5.41
C PHE A 81 -2.75 -5.31 -6.14
N GLN A 82 -3.86 -6.06 -6.11
CA GLN A 82 -5.09 -5.67 -6.79
C GLN A 82 -5.72 -4.43 -6.17
N GLU A 83 -5.74 -4.36 -4.84
CA GLU A 83 -6.27 -3.21 -4.11
C GLU A 83 -5.37 -1.98 -4.25
N ARG A 84 -4.05 -2.15 -4.33
CA ARG A 84 -3.10 -1.05 -4.66
C ARG A 84 -3.38 -0.48 -6.03
N GLU A 85 -3.62 -1.33 -7.03
CA GLU A 85 -3.93 -0.90 -8.38
C GLU A 85 -5.26 -0.13 -8.44
N LYS A 86 -6.30 -0.58 -7.70
CA LYS A 86 -7.55 0.17 -7.55
C LYS A 86 -7.32 1.52 -6.86
N ASN A 87 -6.55 1.53 -5.77
CA ASN A 87 -6.24 2.75 -5.03
C ASN A 87 -5.48 3.76 -5.90
N ARG A 88 -4.54 3.29 -6.74
CA ARG A 88 -3.79 4.12 -7.70
C ARG A 88 -4.69 4.75 -8.77
N ARG A 89 -5.70 4.03 -9.24
CA ARG A 89 -6.67 4.54 -10.23
C ARG A 89 -7.66 5.54 -9.64
N ASN A 90 -7.81 5.54 -8.34
CA ASN A 90 -8.72 6.43 -7.65
C ASN A 90 -7.98 7.72 -7.25
N ARG A 91 -8.48 8.87 -7.72
CA ARG A 91 -7.88 10.18 -7.43
C ARG A 91 -7.97 10.59 -5.96
N ALA A 92 -8.78 9.92 -5.15
CA ALA A 92 -8.95 10.27 -3.74
C ALA A 92 -7.62 10.30 -2.95
N GLY A 93 -6.68 9.40 -3.27
CA GLY A 93 -5.34 9.41 -2.70
C GLY A 93 -4.50 10.60 -3.16
N GLU A 94 -4.62 11.00 -4.42
CA GLU A 94 -3.92 12.18 -4.97
C GLU A 94 -4.47 13.47 -4.36
N ASP A 95 -5.80 13.60 -4.30
CA ASP A 95 -6.46 14.77 -3.71
C ASP A 95 -6.12 14.91 -2.23
N PHE A 96 -6.14 13.80 -1.49
CA PHE A 96 -5.69 13.76 -0.10
C PHE A 96 -4.24 14.22 0.04
N PHE A 97 -3.33 13.70 -0.79
CA PHE A 97 -1.92 14.06 -0.73
C PHE A 97 -1.69 15.55 -1.04
N ARG A 98 -2.47 16.14 -1.95
CA ARG A 98 -2.39 17.56 -2.28
C ARG A 98 -2.73 18.45 -1.08
N MET A 99 -3.69 18.06 -0.25
CA MET A 99 -4.12 18.84 0.94
C MET A 99 -3.13 18.78 2.10
N LEU A 100 -2.12 17.92 2.05
CA LEU A 100 -1.11 17.78 3.09
C LEU A 100 -0.12 18.95 3.06
N SER A 101 0.35 19.37 4.24
CA SER A 101 1.49 20.28 4.34
C SER A 101 2.79 19.63 3.81
N PRO A 102 3.83 20.40 3.47
CA PRO A 102 5.12 19.82 3.03
C PRO A 102 5.70 18.82 4.02
N GLY A 103 5.60 19.08 5.33
CA GLY A 103 6.04 18.16 6.38
C GLY A 103 5.24 16.86 6.41
N GLU A 104 3.91 16.95 6.28
CA GLU A 104 3.01 15.78 6.22
C GLU A 104 3.23 14.96 4.95
N LYS A 105 3.46 15.59 3.79
CA LYS A 105 3.82 14.92 2.54
C LYS A 105 5.09 14.10 2.70
N ASN A 106 6.14 14.71 3.29
CA ASN A 106 7.38 14.01 3.57
C ASN A 106 7.17 12.80 4.48
N LEU A 107 6.44 12.98 5.58
CA LEU A 107 6.12 11.89 6.50
C LEU A 107 5.33 10.77 5.82
N PHE A 108 4.33 11.11 5.00
CA PHE A 108 3.52 10.10 4.31
C PHE A 108 4.33 9.27 3.33
N ILE A 109 5.27 9.91 2.61
CA ILE A 109 6.21 9.21 1.71
C ILE A 109 7.14 8.31 2.51
N ASP A 110 7.70 8.79 3.61
CA ASP A 110 8.56 7.96 4.46
C ASP A 110 7.80 6.71 4.97
N LEU A 111 6.56 6.89 5.39
CA LEU A 111 5.74 5.80 5.90
C LEU A 111 5.25 4.81 4.83
N THR A 112 5.13 5.21 3.57
CA THR A 112 4.54 4.38 2.51
C THR A 112 5.57 3.94 1.47
N VAL A 113 6.23 4.88 0.83
CA VAL A 113 7.15 4.61 -0.27
C VAL A 113 8.42 3.97 0.24
N MET A 114 9.02 4.54 1.29
CA MET A 114 10.28 4.04 1.83
C MET A 114 10.13 2.65 2.44
N GLU A 115 9.04 2.40 3.18
CA GLU A 115 8.77 1.05 3.70
C GLU A 115 8.56 0.03 2.57
N SER A 116 7.83 0.42 1.52
CA SER A 116 7.64 -0.44 0.35
C SER A 116 8.94 -0.70 -0.40
N MET A 117 9.80 0.31 -0.53
CA MET A 117 11.12 0.18 -1.14
C MET A 117 12.02 -0.77 -0.35
N ASN A 118 12.07 -0.63 0.96
CA ASN A 118 12.87 -1.51 1.82
C ASN A 118 12.42 -2.98 1.69
N ARG A 119 11.13 -3.24 1.74
CA ARG A 119 10.58 -4.60 1.54
C ARG A 119 10.89 -5.15 0.14
N PHE A 120 10.85 -4.29 -0.87
CA PHE A 120 11.20 -4.65 -2.24
C PHE A 120 12.68 -5.03 -2.35
N MET A 121 13.57 -4.24 -1.76
CA MET A 121 15.00 -4.53 -1.74
C MET A 121 15.31 -5.84 -0.98
N GLU A 122 14.67 -6.06 0.18
CA GLU A 122 14.78 -7.33 0.91
C GLU A 122 14.31 -8.54 0.08
N ALA A 123 13.20 -8.37 -0.65
CA ALA A 123 12.69 -9.42 -1.54
C ALA A 123 13.68 -9.70 -2.69
N LEU A 124 14.27 -8.67 -3.31
CA LEU A 124 15.30 -8.82 -4.33
C LEU A 124 16.54 -9.54 -3.79
N ASP A 125 17.00 -9.18 -2.60
CA ASP A 125 18.17 -9.80 -1.98
C ASP A 125 17.95 -11.28 -1.66
N SER A 126 16.71 -11.65 -1.33
CA SER A 126 16.33 -13.05 -1.06
C SER A 126 16.18 -13.90 -2.34
N MET A 127 16.13 -13.28 -3.53
CA MET A 127 15.97 -14.00 -4.79
C MET A 127 17.29 -14.66 -5.23
N PRO A 128 17.23 -15.89 -5.80
CA PRO A 128 18.36 -16.49 -6.49
C PRO A 128 18.88 -15.55 -7.61
N PRO A 129 20.21 -15.50 -7.87
CA PRO A 129 20.81 -14.56 -8.84
C PRO A 129 20.16 -14.56 -10.23
N GLU A 130 19.81 -15.74 -10.74
CA GLU A 130 19.13 -15.89 -12.05
C GLU A 130 17.73 -15.27 -12.07
N GLN A 131 16.97 -15.42 -10.99
CA GLN A 131 15.64 -14.83 -10.90
C GLN A 131 15.72 -13.31 -10.75
N ARG A 132 16.66 -12.82 -9.94
CA ARG A 132 16.93 -11.40 -9.76
C ARG A 132 17.28 -10.74 -11.10
N ARG A 133 18.18 -11.36 -11.89
CA ARG A 133 18.56 -10.86 -13.22
C ARG A 133 17.35 -10.75 -14.14
N LYS A 134 16.55 -11.80 -14.26
CA LYS A 134 15.32 -11.79 -15.09
C LYS A 134 14.34 -10.71 -14.65
N PHE A 135 14.19 -10.54 -13.36
CA PHE A 135 13.30 -9.52 -12.82
C PHE A 135 13.77 -8.09 -13.17
N VAL A 136 15.07 -7.82 -13.03
CA VAL A 136 15.68 -6.53 -13.40
C VAL A 136 15.57 -6.29 -14.91
N GLU A 137 15.86 -7.29 -15.74
CA GLU A 137 15.71 -7.20 -17.20
C GLU A 137 14.26 -6.90 -17.63
N GLN A 138 13.26 -7.49 -16.95
CA GLN A 138 11.86 -7.17 -17.19
C GLN A 138 11.53 -5.73 -16.79
N GLY A 139 12.03 -5.27 -15.64
CA GLY A 139 11.85 -3.89 -15.20
C GLY A 139 12.44 -2.87 -16.17
N LEU A 140 13.64 -3.14 -16.70
CA LEU A 140 14.27 -2.29 -17.70
C LEU A 140 13.44 -2.20 -18.98
N LYS A 141 12.90 -3.32 -19.47
CA LYS A 141 12.01 -3.34 -20.64
C LYS A 141 10.73 -2.53 -20.44
N GLU A 142 10.14 -2.57 -19.23
CA GLU A 142 8.97 -1.75 -18.91
C GLU A 142 9.30 -0.26 -18.91
N ILE A 143 10.51 0.11 -18.46
CA ILE A 143 11.01 1.49 -18.54
C ILE A 143 11.19 1.92 -19.99
N GLU A 144 11.82 1.09 -20.84
CA GLU A 144 12.03 1.35 -22.26
C GLU A 144 10.70 1.49 -23.03
N ASN A 145 9.65 0.76 -22.64
CA ASN A 145 8.32 0.83 -23.24
C ASN A 145 7.52 2.10 -22.87
N GLY A 146 8.11 3.04 -22.13
CA GLY A 146 7.54 4.37 -21.88
C GLY A 146 6.45 4.42 -20.79
N ARG A 147 6.07 3.28 -20.21
CA ARG A 147 5.07 3.24 -19.13
C ARG A 147 5.50 4.06 -17.92
N THR A 148 6.79 4.11 -17.63
CA THR A 148 7.39 4.88 -16.56
C THR A 148 7.37 6.39 -16.84
N ALA A 149 7.34 6.83 -18.10
CA ALA A 149 7.32 8.25 -18.46
C ALA A 149 6.02 8.93 -18.03
N GLU A 150 4.87 8.28 -18.17
CA GLU A 150 3.58 8.79 -17.70
C GLU A 150 3.52 8.84 -16.16
N GLU A 151 4.04 7.82 -15.49
CA GLU A 151 4.11 7.77 -14.02
C GLU A 151 5.06 8.83 -13.48
N MET A 152 6.19 9.06 -14.14
CA MET A 152 7.14 10.14 -13.81
C MET A 152 6.53 11.52 -14.04
N ALA A 153 5.75 11.73 -15.11
CA ALA A 153 5.07 12.99 -15.36
C ALA A 153 4.06 13.30 -14.24
N ARG A 154 3.24 12.32 -13.85
CA ARG A 154 2.31 12.45 -12.71
C ARG A 154 3.03 12.71 -11.38
N ALA A 155 4.14 12.03 -11.14
CA ALA A 155 4.92 12.24 -9.94
C ALA A 155 5.55 13.63 -9.88
N LYS A 156 5.97 14.21 -11.02
CA LYS A 156 6.44 15.60 -11.12
C LYS A 156 5.36 16.62 -10.76
N GLU A 157 4.12 16.37 -11.12
CA GLU A 157 2.98 17.21 -10.74
C GLU A 157 2.74 17.24 -9.21
N LEU A 158 3.13 16.18 -8.50
CA LEU A 158 3.00 16.09 -7.03
C LEU A 158 4.14 16.80 -6.27
N GLY A 159 5.24 17.15 -6.96
CA GLY A 159 6.36 17.91 -6.40
C GLY A 159 7.73 17.33 -6.82
N SER A 160 8.57 18.18 -7.43
CA SER A 160 9.93 17.80 -7.84
C SER A 160 10.80 17.35 -6.66
N ASP A 161 10.69 18.04 -5.53
CA ASP A 161 11.48 17.77 -4.33
C ASP A 161 11.22 16.37 -3.74
N LEU A 162 9.99 15.89 -3.90
CA LEU A 162 9.60 14.54 -3.47
C LEU A 162 10.19 13.46 -4.36
N LEU A 163 10.25 13.69 -5.68
CA LEU A 163 10.92 12.79 -6.61
C LEU A 163 12.42 12.70 -6.33
N ASP A 164 13.05 13.84 -6.06
CA ASP A 164 14.47 13.89 -5.72
C ASP A 164 14.75 13.17 -4.40
N LYS A 165 13.85 13.27 -3.41
CA LYS A 165 13.94 12.49 -2.19
C LYS A 165 13.83 10.99 -2.45
N ILE A 166 12.81 10.54 -3.18
CA ILE A 166 12.59 9.11 -3.52
C ILE A 166 13.79 8.57 -4.28
N SER A 167 14.30 9.32 -5.26
CA SER A 167 15.47 8.94 -6.07
C SER A 167 16.74 8.81 -5.22
N ARG A 168 17.01 9.78 -4.35
CA ARG A 168 18.18 9.75 -3.45
C ARG A 168 18.11 8.59 -2.47
N GLU A 169 16.97 8.40 -1.82
CA GLU A 169 16.82 7.33 -0.82
C GLU A 169 16.82 5.96 -1.49
N GLY A 170 16.22 5.80 -2.68
CA GLY A 170 16.29 4.57 -3.45
C GLY A 170 17.72 4.23 -3.87
N THR A 171 18.47 5.22 -4.33
CA THR A 171 19.89 5.07 -4.68
C THR A 171 20.74 4.72 -3.45
N ARG A 172 20.50 5.42 -2.33
CA ARG A 172 21.18 5.14 -1.08
C ARG A 172 20.91 3.70 -0.59
N ALA A 173 19.65 3.27 -0.58
CA ALA A 173 19.28 1.91 -0.18
C ALA A 173 19.93 0.84 -1.06
N TYR A 174 20.13 1.13 -2.36
CA TYR A 174 20.84 0.24 -3.27
C TYR A 174 22.35 0.13 -2.92
N PHE A 175 23.02 1.26 -2.66
CA PHE A 175 24.47 1.27 -2.38
C PHE A 175 24.82 0.81 -0.97
N GLU A 176 23.97 1.02 0.03
CA GLU A 176 24.22 0.55 1.40
C GLU A 176 24.12 -0.97 1.55
N LYS A 177 23.45 -1.64 0.60
CA LYS A 177 23.27 -3.11 0.62
C LYS A 177 24.13 -3.85 -0.41
N SER A 178 24.92 -3.15 -1.22
CA SER A 178 25.87 -3.73 -2.19
C SER A 178 27.26 -3.83 -1.59
#